data_dc3a5ca89c14adc90ef245955ab26837
#
_entry.id   dc3a5ca89c14adc90ef245955ab26837
#
_cell.length_a   1.000
_cell.length_b   1.000
_cell.length_c   1.000
_cell.angle_alpha   90.00
_cell.angle_beta   90.00
_cell.angle_gamma   90.00
#
_symmetry.space_group_name_H-M   'P 1'
#
loop_
_entity.id
_entity.type
_entity.pdbx_description
1 polymer ?
#
loop_
_entity_poly.entity_id
_entity_poly.type
_entity_poly.pdbx_seq_one_letter_code
_entity_poly.pdbx_strand_id
1 'polypeptide(L)'
;MQSDIEYVISRHKTLYYAERHLSGTFSAYVDKIVYSFVHQFNPQTDCLNILECNGAPAGSIAIAKADDETAQLRFFMLEPEMRQRGFGNRLMDMALQFCRDKGYKKVFLLTITAQVIARHVYETHGFYKVCSEDKSEWGDGVIEERWELEIVE
;
A
#
# COMPACT_ATOMS: atom_id res chain seq x y z
N MET A 1 -5.87 -2.56 17.05
CA MET A 1 -5.10 -3.32 16.03
C MET A 1 -5.97 -4.31 15.26
N GLN A 2 -6.74 -5.16 15.94
CA GLN A 2 -7.60 -6.13 15.25
C GLN A 2 -8.63 -5.46 14.33
N SER A 3 -9.30 -4.42 14.81
CA SER A 3 -10.27 -3.67 14.01
C SER A 3 -9.61 -2.98 12.80
N ASP A 4 -8.36 -2.53 12.95
CA ASP A 4 -7.61 -1.93 11.84
C ASP A 4 -7.29 -2.96 10.77
N ILE A 5 -6.93 -4.18 11.18
CA ILE A 5 -6.65 -5.28 10.26
C ILE A 5 -7.91 -5.68 9.49
N GLU A 6 -9.03 -5.80 10.18
CA GLU A 6 -10.31 -6.11 9.55
C GLU A 6 -10.71 -5.02 8.55
N TYR A 7 -10.49 -3.76 8.89
CA TYR A 7 -10.73 -2.64 7.99
C TYR A 7 -9.88 -2.77 6.71
N VAL A 8 -8.57 -3.00 6.86
CA VAL A 8 -7.66 -3.12 5.71
C VAL A 8 -8.11 -4.25 4.79
N ILE A 9 -8.41 -5.44 5.34
CA ILE A 9 -8.84 -6.59 4.54
C ILE A 9 -10.14 -6.27 3.80
N SER A 10 -11.17 -5.86 4.52
CA SER A 10 -12.49 -5.69 3.93
C SER A 10 -12.51 -4.57 2.89
N ARG A 11 -11.85 -3.45 3.16
CA ARG A 11 -11.86 -2.32 2.23
C ARG A 11 -11.00 -2.56 1.01
N HIS A 12 -9.86 -3.23 1.15
CA HIS A 12 -9.07 -3.62 -0.03
C HIS A 12 -9.89 -4.49 -0.96
N LYS A 13 -10.55 -5.52 -0.42
CA LYS A 13 -11.39 -6.41 -1.24
C LYS A 13 -12.54 -5.65 -1.89
N THR A 14 -13.26 -4.84 -1.11
CA THR A 14 -14.43 -4.11 -1.59
C THR A 14 -14.06 -3.09 -2.66
N LEU A 15 -13.06 -2.25 -2.38
CA LEU A 15 -12.67 -1.19 -3.31
C LEU A 15 -12.07 -1.74 -4.59
N TYR A 16 -11.21 -2.75 -4.50
CA TYR A 16 -10.62 -3.35 -5.71
C TYR A 16 -11.69 -4.07 -6.53
N TYR A 17 -12.60 -4.82 -5.88
CA TYR A 17 -13.68 -5.47 -6.61
C TYR A 17 -14.61 -4.43 -7.28
N ALA A 18 -15.04 -3.43 -6.52
CA ALA A 18 -15.98 -2.42 -7.02
C ALA A 18 -15.36 -1.52 -8.10
N GLU A 19 -14.10 -1.16 -7.94
CA GLU A 19 -13.46 -0.18 -8.83
C GLU A 19 -12.59 -0.82 -9.91
N ARG A 20 -12.09 -2.04 -9.71
CA ARG A 20 -11.13 -2.69 -10.61
C ARG A 20 -11.56 -4.06 -11.06
N HIS A 21 -12.68 -4.58 -10.55
CA HIS A 21 -13.26 -5.88 -10.93
C HIS A 21 -12.26 -7.05 -10.79
N LEU A 22 -11.47 -7.05 -9.71
CA LEU A 22 -10.50 -8.10 -9.50
C LEU A 22 -11.15 -9.38 -8.97
N SER A 23 -10.56 -10.52 -9.33
CA SER A 23 -11.12 -11.86 -9.08
C SER A 23 -11.00 -12.33 -7.62
N GLY A 24 -11.61 -13.49 -7.34
CA GLY A 24 -11.45 -14.16 -6.05
C GLY A 24 -10.02 -14.58 -5.76
N THR A 25 -9.20 -14.82 -6.81
CA THR A 25 -7.77 -15.08 -6.66
C THR A 25 -7.07 -13.88 -6.02
N PHE A 26 -7.45 -12.66 -6.40
CA PHE A 26 -6.93 -11.46 -5.77
C PHE A 26 -7.37 -11.37 -4.30
N SER A 27 -8.62 -11.69 -3.98
CA SER A 27 -9.10 -11.69 -2.58
C SER A 27 -8.28 -12.65 -1.71
N ALA A 28 -7.98 -13.85 -2.22
CA ALA A 28 -7.14 -14.82 -1.51
C ALA A 28 -5.71 -14.27 -1.30
N TYR A 29 -5.19 -13.57 -2.30
CA TYR A 29 -3.88 -12.92 -2.20
C TYR A 29 -3.88 -11.84 -1.10
N VAL A 30 -4.92 -11.00 -1.03
CA VAL A 30 -5.05 -9.99 0.03
C VAL A 30 -5.04 -10.63 1.40
N ASP A 31 -5.84 -11.70 1.60
CA ASP A 31 -5.84 -12.42 2.88
C ASP A 31 -4.43 -12.88 3.27
N LYS A 32 -3.71 -13.45 2.33
CA LYS A 32 -2.38 -13.99 2.57
C LYS A 32 -1.39 -12.90 2.97
N ILE A 33 -1.35 -11.77 2.26
CA ILE A 33 -0.37 -10.73 2.54
C ILE A 33 -0.68 -10.02 3.86
N VAL A 34 -1.95 -9.80 4.19
CA VAL A 34 -2.33 -9.17 5.46
C VAL A 34 -2.02 -10.11 6.62
N TYR A 35 -2.35 -11.39 6.48
CA TYR A 35 -2.04 -12.40 7.49
C TYR A 35 -0.53 -12.44 7.78
N SER A 36 0.30 -12.50 6.73
CA SER A 36 1.75 -12.50 6.89
C SER A 36 2.25 -11.23 7.56
N PHE A 37 1.72 -10.08 7.19
CA PHE A 37 2.08 -8.81 7.80
C PHE A 37 1.82 -8.80 9.30
N VAL A 38 0.64 -9.28 9.71
CA VAL A 38 0.25 -9.33 11.13
C VAL A 38 1.16 -10.27 11.91
N HIS A 39 1.41 -11.47 11.38
CA HIS A 39 2.21 -12.49 12.06
C HIS A 39 3.68 -12.12 12.18
N GLN A 40 4.20 -11.37 11.23
CA GLN A 40 5.61 -10.97 11.20
C GLN A 40 5.83 -9.54 11.70
N PHE A 41 4.76 -8.88 12.17
CA PHE A 41 4.83 -7.47 12.56
C PHE A 41 5.85 -7.24 13.67
N ASN A 42 6.75 -6.29 13.42
CA ASN A 42 7.76 -5.86 14.39
C ASN A 42 7.76 -4.32 14.41
N PRO A 43 7.32 -3.68 15.51
CA PRO A 43 7.22 -2.21 15.55
C PRO A 43 8.56 -1.49 15.39
N GLN A 44 9.69 -2.20 15.52
CA GLN A 44 11.00 -1.62 15.26
C GLN A 44 11.27 -1.41 13.77
N THR A 45 10.61 -2.17 12.90
CA THR A 45 10.85 -2.15 11.45
C THR A 45 9.60 -1.91 10.62
N ASP A 46 8.41 -2.07 11.20
CA ASP A 46 7.14 -2.06 10.48
C ASP A 46 6.18 -1.05 11.09
N CYS A 47 5.26 -0.52 10.29
CA CYS A 47 4.18 0.30 10.81
C CYS A 47 2.90 0.12 10.00
N LEU A 48 1.79 0.44 10.62
CA LEU A 48 0.48 0.54 9.96
C LEU A 48 -0.16 1.83 10.46
N ASN A 49 -0.46 2.73 9.54
CA ASN A 49 -1.12 4.00 9.85
C ASN A 49 -2.53 3.98 9.26
N ILE A 50 -3.50 4.35 10.07
CA ILE A 50 -4.90 4.44 9.67
C ILE A 50 -5.30 5.91 9.69
N LEU A 51 -5.84 6.40 8.57
CA LEU A 51 -6.47 7.71 8.50
C LEU A 51 -7.85 7.61 9.10
N GLU A 52 -8.18 8.48 10.05
CA GLU A 52 -9.52 8.53 10.64
C GLU A 52 -10.21 9.83 10.24
N CYS A 53 -11.51 9.72 9.99
CA CYS A 53 -12.37 10.88 9.72
C CYS A 53 -13.63 10.72 10.54
N ASN A 54 -13.89 11.70 11.44
CA ASN A 54 -15.04 11.68 12.34
C ASN A 54 -15.11 10.39 13.18
N GLY A 55 -13.95 9.88 13.59
CA GLY A 55 -13.84 8.69 14.43
C GLY A 55 -13.94 7.36 13.69
N ALA A 56 -14.03 7.38 12.35
CA ALA A 56 -14.10 6.18 11.53
C ALA A 56 -12.90 6.05 10.62
N PRO A 57 -12.41 4.82 10.35
CA PRO A 57 -11.31 4.63 9.41
C PRO A 57 -11.68 5.11 8.01
N ALA A 58 -10.73 5.79 7.35
CA ALA A 58 -10.97 6.38 6.03
C ALA A 58 -9.80 6.17 5.06
N GLY A 59 -8.77 5.46 5.47
CA GLY A 59 -7.63 5.15 4.62
C GLY A 59 -6.54 4.45 5.42
N SER A 60 -5.53 3.95 4.72
CA SER A 60 -4.42 3.23 5.35
C SER A 60 -3.13 3.34 4.54
N ILE A 61 -2.01 3.09 5.20
CA ILE A 61 -0.72 2.86 4.59
C ILE A 61 0.14 2.06 5.57
N ALA A 62 0.99 1.19 5.06
CA ALA A 62 1.85 0.36 5.91
C ALA A 62 3.26 0.29 5.33
N ILE A 63 4.21 0.05 6.22
CA ILE A 63 5.60 -0.26 5.86
C ILE A 63 5.94 -1.61 6.50
N ALA A 64 6.52 -2.49 5.71
CA ALA A 64 7.01 -3.79 6.16
C ALA A 64 8.48 -3.94 5.79
N LYS A 65 9.25 -4.59 6.65
CA LYS A 65 10.65 -4.92 6.36
C LYS A 65 10.71 -5.96 5.24
N ALA A 66 11.49 -5.70 4.20
CA ALA A 66 11.81 -6.68 3.17
C ALA A 66 13.19 -7.28 3.42
N ASP A 67 14.19 -6.44 3.71
CA ASP A 67 15.51 -6.87 4.19
C ASP A 67 16.10 -5.73 5.05
N ASP A 68 17.36 -5.85 5.45
CA ASP A 68 17.96 -4.90 6.39
C ASP A 68 18.01 -3.46 5.87
N GLU A 69 18.00 -3.27 4.56
CA GLU A 69 18.10 -1.94 3.95
C GLU A 69 16.85 -1.54 3.16
N THR A 70 15.93 -2.48 2.95
CA THR A 70 14.79 -2.28 2.04
C THR A 70 13.46 -2.49 2.76
N ALA A 71 12.56 -1.52 2.60
CA ALA A 71 11.19 -1.60 3.08
C ALA A 71 10.24 -1.81 1.91
N GLN A 72 9.10 -2.43 2.19
CA GLN A 72 7.99 -2.50 1.25
C GLN A 72 6.84 -1.65 1.76
N LEU A 73 6.35 -0.76 0.90
CA LEU A 73 5.13 0.00 1.16
C LEU A 73 3.93 -0.85 0.78
N ARG A 74 2.96 -0.96 1.68
CA ARG A 74 1.78 -1.82 1.51
C ARG A 74 0.52 -1.09 1.95
N PHE A 75 -0.62 -1.63 1.52
CA PHE A 75 -1.96 -1.27 2.01
C PHE A 75 -2.25 0.23 1.89
N PHE A 76 -1.74 0.87 0.85
CA PHE A 76 -2.03 2.28 0.58
C PHE A 76 -3.39 2.39 -0.09
N MET A 77 -4.34 2.97 0.63
CA MET A 77 -5.66 3.24 0.07
C MET A 77 -6.33 4.40 0.78
N LEU A 78 -7.27 5.01 0.08
CA LEU A 78 -8.15 6.04 0.62
C LEU A 78 -9.59 5.70 0.24
N GLU A 79 -10.52 5.91 1.17
CA GLU A 79 -11.94 5.85 0.83
C GLU A 79 -12.21 6.90 -0.26
N PRO A 80 -13.12 6.61 -1.20
CA PRO A 80 -13.35 7.52 -2.34
C PRO A 80 -13.61 8.98 -1.95
N GLU A 81 -14.38 9.21 -0.87
CA GLU A 81 -14.71 10.55 -0.40
C GLU A 81 -13.52 11.32 0.18
N MET A 82 -12.42 10.63 0.47
CA MET A 82 -11.22 11.25 1.03
C MET A 82 -10.16 11.56 -0.03
N ARG A 83 -10.40 11.16 -1.28
CA ARG A 83 -9.44 11.34 -2.37
C ARG A 83 -9.38 12.79 -2.84
N GLN A 84 -8.24 13.18 -3.43
CA GLN A 84 -8.00 14.51 -4.00
C GLN A 84 -8.09 15.64 -2.97
N ARG A 85 -7.81 15.33 -1.69
CA ARG A 85 -7.84 16.29 -0.58
C ARG A 85 -6.49 16.37 0.15
N GLY A 86 -5.45 15.81 -0.44
CA GLY A 86 -4.10 15.83 0.12
C GLY A 86 -3.79 14.76 1.15
N PHE A 87 -4.76 13.90 1.51
CA PHE A 87 -4.53 12.87 2.53
C PHE A 87 -3.59 11.77 2.05
N GLY A 88 -3.62 11.44 0.76
CA GLY A 88 -2.68 10.46 0.21
C GLY A 88 -1.24 10.91 0.35
N ASN A 89 -0.98 12.19 0.08
CA ASN A 89 0.35 12.77 0.25
C ASN A 89 0.77 12.76 1.73
N ARG A 90 -0.15 13.04 2.64
CA ARG A 90 0.15 13.02 4.07
C ARG A 90 0.48 11.63 4.58
N LEU A 91 -0.29 10.63 4.15
CA LEU A 91 -0.01 9.23 4.50
C LEU A 91 1.35 8.81 3.95
N MET A 92 1.64 9.16 2.71
CA MET A 92 2.92 8.86 2.08
C MET A 92 4.08 9.53 2.81
N ASP A 93 3.95 10.81 3.15
CA ASP A 93 4.98 11.54 3.88
C ASP A 93 5.29 10.87 5.22
N MET A 94 4.26 10.43 5.96
CA MET A 94 4.43 9.74 7.23
C MET A 94 5.15 8.41 7.06
N ALA A 95 4.77 7.64 6.03
CA ALA A 95 5.41 6.35 5.77
C ALA A 95 6.88 6.51 5.39
N LEU A 96 7.19 7.49 4.54
CA LEU A 96 8.58 7.72 4.13
C LEU A 96 9.42 8.29 5.27
N GLN A 97 8.83 9.11 6.14
CA GLN A 97 9.53 9.58 7.33
C GLN A 97 9.87 8.42 8.28
N PHE A 98 8.93 7.48 8.45
CA PHE A 98 9.19 6.26 9.21
C PHE A 98 10.38 5.50 8.61
N CYS A 99 10.43 5.37 7.28
CA CYS A 99 11.54 4.68 6.61
C CYS A 99 12.87 5.38 6.87
N ARG A 100 12.90 6.72 6.82
CA ARG A 100 14.12 7.47 7.12
C ARG A 100 14.56 7.25 8.57
N ASP A 101 13.62 7.32 9.50
CA ASP A 101 13.90 7.18 10.93
C ASP A 101 14.45 5.78 11.26
N LYS A 102 14.03 4.77 10.52
CA LYS A 102 14.50 3.39 10.72
C LYS A 102 15.75 3.05 9.91
N GLY A 103 16.25 3.97 9.10
CA GLY A 103 17.48 3.77 8.35
C GLY A 103 17.36 2.97 7.07
N TYR A 104 16.16 2.80 6.56
CA TYR A 104 15.98 2.16 5.26
C TYR A 104 16.61 2.98 4.16
N LYS A 105 17.23 2.30 3.19
CA LYS A 105 17.88 2.96 2.04
C LYS A 105 17.03 2.89 0.78
N LYS A 106 16.09 1.97 0.71
CA LYS A 106 15.22 1.78 -0.43
C LYS A 106 13.82 1.40 0.03
N VAL A 107 12.82 1.88 -0.70
CA VAL A 107 11.43 1.46 -0.53
C VAL A 107 10.92 0.99 -1.87
N PHE A 108 10.24 -0.16 -1.91
CA PHE A 108 9.54 -0.58 -3.11
C PHE A 108 8.06 -0.79 -2.81
N LEU A 109 7.27 -0.79 -3.86
CA LEU A 109 5.85 -1.10 -3.77
C LEU A 109 5.42 -1.86 -5.01
N LEU A 110 4.30 -2.56 -4.87
CA LEU A 110 3.64 -3.25 -5.96
C LEU A 110 2.24 -2.64 -6.13
N THR A 111 1.87 -2.30 -7.34
CA THR A 111 0.56 -1.73 -7.66
C THR A 111 0.08 -2.28 -8.99
N ILE A 112 -1.14 -1.96 -9.38
CA ILE A 112 -1.62 -2.32 -10.71
C ILE A 112 -1.74 -1.06 -11.57
N THR A 113 -1.57 -1.24 -12.89
CA THR A 113 -1.57 -0.12 -13.84
C THR A 113 -2.84 0.73 -13.75
N ALA A 114 -3.99 0.11 -13.43
CA ALA A 114 -5.27 0.81 -13.32
C ALA A 114 -5.34 1.78 -12.14
N GLN A 115 -4.45 1.70 -11.17
CA GLN A 115 -4.40 2.60 -10.00
C GLN A 115 -3.75 3.93 -10.36
N VAL A 116 -4.40 4.70 -11.21
CA VAL A 116 -3.85 5.93 -11.79
C VAL A 116 -3.57 7.00 -10.74
N ILE A 117 -4.49 7.19 -9.80
CA ILE A 117 -4.34 8.21 -8.76
C ILE A 117 -3.20 7.87 -7.82
N ALA A 118 -3.12 6.60 -7.39
CA ALA A 118 -2.03 6.14 -6.53
C ALA A 118 -0.68 6.26 -7.23
N ARG A 119 -0.61 5.90 -8.51
CA ARG A 119 0.61 6.02 -9.31
C ARG A 119 1.10 7.47 -9.37
N HIS A 120 0.17 8.42 -9.47
CA HIS A 120 0.52 9.84 -9.45
C HIS A 120 1.14 10.25 -8.10
N VAL A 121 0.60 9.76 -7.00
CA VAL A 121 1.17 10.01 -5.66
C VAL A 121 2.58 9.43 -5.58
N TYR A 122 2.79 8.24 -6.10
CA TYR A 122 4.12 7.62 -6.10
C TYR A 122 5.12 8.46 -6.89
N GLU A 123 4.75 8.86 -8.11
CA GLU A 123 5.62 9.70 -8.95
C GLU A 123 5.97 11.02 -8.26
N THR A 124 4.98 11.66 -7.65
CA THR A 124 5.17 12.94 -6.95
C THR A 124 6.19 12.82 -5.82
N HIS A 125 6.28 11.65 -5.21
CA HIS A 125 7.22 11.39 -4.11
C HIS A 125 8.56 10.83 -4.55
N GLY A 126 8.78 10.71 -5.86
CA GLY A 126 10.07 10.30 -6.41
C GLY A 126 10.18 8.82 -6.74
N PHE A 127 9.11 8.03 -6.56
CA PHE A 127 9.12 6.64 -7.00
C PHE A 127 9.15 6.55 -8.52
N TYR A 128 9.78 5.51 -9.04
CA TYR A 128 9.84 5.24 -10.48
C TYR A 128 9.52 3.77 -10.75
N LYS A 129 8.85 3.52 -11.86
CA LYS A 129 8.48 2.15 -12.25
C LYS A 129 9.72 1.40 -12.74
N VAL A 130 9.93 0.20 -12.19
CA VAL A 130 11.09 -0.63 -12.49
C VAL A 130 10.73 -1.76 -13.46
N CYS A 131 9.59 -2.41 -13.25
CA CYS A 131 9.14 -3.51 -14.10
C CYS A 131 7.65 -3.73 -13.96
N SER A 132 7.10 -4.59 -14.83
CA SER A 132 5.68 -4.95 -14.79
C SER A 132 5.53 -6.43 -15.11
N GLU A 133 4.41 -7.02 -14.67
CA GLU A 133 4.10 -8.44 -14.83
C GLU A 133 2.61 -8.60 -15.10
N ASP A 134 2.27 -9.51 -16.04
CA ASP A 134 0.88 -9.87 -16.31
C ASP A 134 0.29 -10.63 -15.12
N LYS A 135 -0.86 -10.19 -14.65
CA LYS A 135 -1.60 -10.79 -13.54
C LYS A 135 -3.04 -11.06 -13.95
N SER A 136 -3.21 -11.66 -15.12
CA SER A 136 -4.54 -11.97 -15.64
C SER A 136 -5.32 -12.94 -14.75
N GLU A 137 -4.65 -13.68 -13.86
CA GLU A 137 -5.32 -14.49 -12.85
C GLU A 137 -6.12 -13.65 -11.84
N TRP A 138 -5.83 -12.36 -11.72
CA TRP A 138 -6.59 -11.42 -10.88
C TRP A 138 -7.74 -10.76 -11.63
N GLY A 139 -7.75 -10.83 -12.96
CA GLY A 139 -8.74 -10.21 -13.82
C GLY A 139 -8.17 -9.93 -15.19
N ASP A 140 -9.02 -9.84 -16.20
CA ASP A 140 -8.62 -9.61 -17.58
C ASP A 140 -7.85 -8.29 -17.71
N GLY A 141 -6.65 -8.37 -18.31
CA GLY A 141 -5.84 -7.19 -18.57
C GLY A 141 -5.15 -6.58 -17.35
N VAL A 142 -5.18 -7.25 -16.20
CA VAL A 142 -4.51 -6.74 -15.00
C VAL A 142 -3.00 -6.87 -15.15
N ILE A 143 -2.29 -5.77 -14.94
CA ILE A 143 -0.84 -5.70 -14.98
C ILE A 143 -0.35 -5.16 -13.64
N GLU A 144 0.53 -5.90 -12.97
CA GLU A 144 1.17 -5.46 -11.74
C GLU A 144 2.46 -4.74 -12.09
N GLU A 145 2.71 -3.63 -11.38
CA GLU A 145 3.93 -2.84 -11.55
C GLU A 145 4.70 -2.80 -10.23
N ARG A 146 6.02 -2.87 -10.34
CA ARG A 146 6.92 -2.62 -9.22
C ARG A 146 7.52 -1.23 -9.37
N TRP A 147 7.44 -0.44 -8.31
CA TRP A 147 8.02 0.91 -8.23
C TRP A 147 9.01 0.96 -7.08
N GLU A 148 10.03 1.77 -7.22
CA GLU A 148 11.10 1.90 -6.22
C GLU A 148 11.43 3.36 -5.96
N LEU A 149 11.92 3.61 -4.73
CA LEU A 149 12.43 4.91 -4.31
C LEU A 149 13.72 4.70 -3.51
N GLU A 150 14.77 5.44 -3.88
CA GLU A 150 15.99 5.50 -3.08
C GLU A 150 15.79 6.52 -1.97
N ILE A 151 16.07 6.14 -0.72
CA ILE A 151 16.01 7.07 0.41
C ILE A 151 17.36 7.78 0.49
N VAL A 152 17.32 9.11 0.37
CA VAL A 152 18.49 9.96 0.46
C VAL A 152 18.41 10.74 1.76
N GLU A 153 19.48 10.71 2.54
CA GLU A 153 19.56 11.45 3.80
C GLU A 153 19.83 12.93 3.56
#